data_39880f28d692bc4037d69cb8eb79a142
#
_entry.id   39880f28d692bc4037d69cb8eb79a142
#
_cell.length_a   1.000
_cell.length_b   1.000
_cell.length_c   1.000
_cell.angle_alpha   90.00
_cell.angle_beta   90.00
_cell.angle_gamma   90.00
#
_symmetry.space_group_name_H-M   'P 1'
#
loop_
_entity.id
_entity.type
_entity.pdbx_description
1 polymer ?
#
loop_
_entity_poly.entity_id
_entity_poly.type
_entity_poly.pdbx_seq_one_letter_code
_entity_poly.pdbx_strand_id
1 'polypeptide(L)'
;MGSTLKQADFEGQAYQPQEDVYFDDGREIALLHFMYGHPRLEELRGNPQKVLDAIDEYGRTKKYLMNIGEYKSKTVVELIQKEKPQVMLELGGYVGYSAIAFGAAVREAGGKRYFSLEKSPEFGAVISMLVELAGLGDVVKVVVGSSSDSLRRLHQTGQLRHIDLLFLDHYKPLYTEDLKLCEELELVGPGSVYAADNVVKPGNPPYLAYVRSTVEQKRSKASGAEGAGPKGRPDLVYDSKFVEGWEPSGVPDALEITRCVRVES
;
A
#
# COMPACT_ATOMS: atom_id res chain seq x y z
N MET A 1 12.76 15.30 5.20
CA MET A 1 13.78 14.56 6.00
C MET A 1 14.17 13.36 5.16
N GLY A 2 15.45 13.07 5.00
CA GLY A 2 15.93 11.82 4.37
C GLY A 2 16.11 10.76 5.45
N SER A 3 16.21 9.48 5.04
CA SER A 3 16.56 8.38 5.94
C SER A 3 17.96 8.59 6.52
N THR A 4 18.15 8.25 7.78
CA THR A 4 19.47 8.19 8.43
C THR A 4 20.16 6.85 8.20
N LEU A 5 19.43 5.83 7.75
CA LEU A 5 19.94 4.50 7.42
C LEU A 5 20.88 4.56 6.21
N LYS A 6 21.87 3.69 6.19
CA LYS A 6 22.81 3.52 5.07
C LYS A 6 22.70 2.11 4.54
N GLN A 7 22.78 1.91 3.25
CA GLN A 7 22.70 0.58 2.63
C GLN A 7 23.72 -0.42 3.22
N ALA A 8 24.86 0.06 3.70
CA ALA A 8 25.85 -0.78 4.39
C ALA A 8 25.38 -1.35 5.74
N ASP A 9 24.33 -0.78 6.32
CA ASP A 9 23.75 -1.21 7.60
C ASP A 9 22.65 -2.26 7.43
N PHE A 10 22.36 -2.69 6.19
CA PHE A 10 21.35 -3.69 5.90
C PHE A 10 21.88 -5.10 6.18
N GLU A 11 21.32 -5.77 7.18
CA GLU A 11 21.73 -7.12 7.63
C GLU A 11 20.85 -8.23 7.05
N GLY A 12 19.86 -7.89 6.19
CA GLY A 12 18.90 -8.83 5.65
C GLY A 12 19.35 -9.57 4.39
N GLN A 13 18.47 -10.42 3.87
CA GLN A 13 18.63 -11.07 2.57
C GLN A 13 18.02 -10.21 1.46
N ALA A 14 18.87 -9.47 0.75
CA ALA A 14 18.42 -8.58 -0.31
C ALA A 14 17.89 -9.35 -1.54
N TYR A 15 16.90 -8.75 -2.21
CA TYR A 15 16.50 -9.11 -3.56
C TYR A 15 17.62 -8.81 -4.56
N GLN A 16 17.41 -9.20 -5.83
CA GLN A 16 18.22 -8.70 -6.93
C GLN A 16 18.26 -7.16 -6.89
N PRO A 17 19.29 -6.52 -7.45
CA PRO A 17 19.44 -5.07 -7.42
C PRO A 17 18.17 -4.35 -7.89
N GLN A 18 17.78 -3.32 -7.15
CA GLN A 18 16.65 -2.47 -7.49
C GLN A 18 16.92 -1.75 -8.82
N GLU A 19 15.93 -1.78 -9.69
CA GLU A 19 15.94 -1.07 -10.96
C GLU A 19 15.09 0.20 -10.81
N ASP A 20 15.51 1.30 -11.45
CA ASP A 20 14.87 2.62 -11.31
C ASP A 20 13.79 2.87 -12.39
N VAL A 21 13.38 1.84 -13.11
CA VAL A 21 12.39 1.93 -14.18
C VAL A 21 11.21 1.00 -13.90
N TYR A 22 10.03 1.41 -14.35
CA TYR A 22 8.85 0.55 -14.40
C TYR A 22 9.09 -0.55 -15.44
N PHE A 23 8.81 -1.81 -15.06
CA PHE A 23 8.99 -2.95 -15.94
C PHE A 23 7.68 -3.38 -16.56
N ASP A 24 7.77 -3.86 -17.78
CA ASP A 24 6.77 -4.62 -18.50
C ASP A 24 7.53 -5.70 -19.29
N ASP A 25 8.20 -6.58 -18.54
CA ASP A 25 9.10 -7.61 -19.09
C ASP A 25 8.63 -9.05 -18.78
N GLY A 26 7.40 -9.19 -18.32
CA GLY A 26 6.75 -10.46 -18.02
C GLY A 26 7.25 -11.13 -16.74
N ARG A 27 7.98 -10.42 -15.87
CA ARG A 27 8.47 -10.99 -14.59
C ARG A 27 7.35 -11.37 -13.64
N GLU A 28 6.21 -10.69 -13.70
CA GLU A 28 5.05 -10.94 -12.87
C GLU A 28 4.35 -12.25 -13.27
N ILE A 29 4.25 -12.52 -14.56
CA ILE A 29 3.76 -13.80 -15.08
C ILE A 29 4.79 -14.92 -14.82
N ALA A 30 6.08 -14.62 -14.94
CA ALA A 30 7.13 -15.58 -14.57
C ALA A 30 7.10 -15.91 -13.07
N LEU A 31 6.74 -14.96 -12.21
CA LEU A 31 6.47 -15.21 -10.79
C LEU A 31 5.33 -16.22 -10.62
N LEU A 32 4.20 -16.06 -11.33
CA LEU A 32 3.09 -17.03 -11.27
C LEU A 32 3.55 -18.43 -11.66
N HIS A 33 4.30 -18.57 -12.75
CA HIS A 33 4.85 -19.86 -13.16
C HIS A 33 5.79 -20.44 -12.08
N PHE A 34 6.62 -19.60 -11.45
CA PHE A 34 7.48 -20.04 -10.36
C PHE A 34 6.66 -20.54 -9.16
N MET A 35 5.62 -19.79 -8.76
CA MET A 35 4.78 -20.13 -7.61
C MET A 35 4.00 -21.42 -7.84
N TYR A 36 3.34 -21.59 -8.99
CA TYR A 36 2.55 -22.78 -9.30
C TYR A 36 3.41 -23.98 -9.75
N GLY A 37 4.65 -23.77 -10.16
CA GLY A 37 5.67 -24.80 -10.39
C GLY A 37 6.56 -25.10 -9.17
N HIS A 38 6.27 -24.48 -8.02
CA HIS A 38 7.12 -24.60 -6.84
C HIS A 38 7.11 -26.06 -6.28
N PRO A 39 8.28 -26.65 -5.92
CA PRO A 39 8.35 -28.02 -5.41
C PRO A 39 7.50 -28.26 -4.16
N ARG A 40 7.26 -27.20 -3.38
CA ARG A 40 6.43 -27.23 -2.16
C ARG A 40 5.07 -26.57 -2.36
N LEU A 41 4.49 -26.62 -3.57
CA LEU A 41 3.22 -25.94 -3.87
C LEU A 41 2.10 -26.29 -2.88
N GLU A 42 1.97 -27.56 -2.51
CA GLU A 42 0.92 -27.99 -1.57
C GLU A 42 1.10 -27.39 -0.15
N GLU A 43 2.32 -27.01 0.22
CA GLU A 43 2.59 -26.30 1.48
C GLU A 43 2.26 -24.81 1.40
N LEU A 44 2.25 -24.23 0.19
CA LEU A 44 1.88 -22.83 -0.05
C LEU A 44 0.37 -22.63 0.06
N ARG A 45 -0.43 -23.66 -0.33
CA ARG A 45 -1.89 -23.56 -0.34
C ARG A 45 -2.46 -23.26 1.04
N GLY A 46 -3.19 -22.15 1.14
CA GLY A 46 -3.82 -21.70 2.37
C GLY A 46 -2.84 -21.18 3.43
N ASN A 47 -1.56 -20.97 3.06
CA ASN A 47 -0.55 -20.50 3.99
C ASN A 47 0.08 -19.17 3.50
N PRO A 48 -0.44 -18.01 3.97
CA PRO A 48 0.05 -16.70 3.55
C PRO A 48 1.56 -16.51 3.74
N GLN A 49 2.11 -16.93 4.88
CA GLN A 49 3.54 -16.75 5.14
C GLN A 49 4.42 -17.54 4.15
N LYS A 50 4.06 -18.80 3.87
CA LYS A 50 4.83 -19.59 2.89
C LYS A 50 4.72 -19.03 1.47
N VAL A 51 3.58 -18.41 1.12
CA VAL A 51 3.43 -17.72 -0.16
C VAL A 51 4.34 -16.50 -0.21
N LEU A 52 4.41 -15.69 0.85
CA LEU A 52 5.34 -14.55 0.95
C LEU A 52 6.80 -15.01 0.86
N ASP A 53 7.18 -16.05 1.60
CA ASP A 53 8.53 -16.63 1.57
C ASP A 53 8.95 -17.05 0.15
N ALA A 54 8.01 -17.62 -0.64
CA ALA A 54 8.27 -18.01 -2.02
C ALA A 54 8.35 -16.81 -2.99
N ILE A 55 7.57 -15.74 -2.76
CA ILE A 55 7.73 -14.47 -3.50
C ILE A 55 9.11 -13.87 -3.20
N ASP A 56 9.52 -13.86 -1.95
CA ASP A 56 10.86 -13.41 -1.55
C ASP A 56 11.97 -14.26 -2.17
N GLU A 57 11.80 -15.58 -2.24
CA GLU A 57 12.72 -16.49 -2.93
C GLU A 57 12.87 -16.09 -4.40
N TYR A 58 11.78 -15.81 -5.09
CA TYR A 58 11.81 -15.34 -6.47
C TYR A 58 12.57 -14.00 -6.59
N GLY A 59 12.26 -13.04 -5.73
CA GLY A 59 12.91 -11.72 -5.71
C GLY A 59 14.41 -11.80 -5.49
N ARG A 60 14.86 -12.73 -4.65
CA ARG A 60 16.28 -12.99 -4.36
C ARG A 60 16.99 -13.75 -5.47
N THR A 61 16.34 -14.76 -6.05
CA THR A 61 17.02 -15.74 -6.91
C THR A 61 16.77 -15.55 -8.40
N LYS A 62 15.76 -14.80 -8.80
CA LYS A 62 15.35 -14.63 -10.20
C LYS A 62 15.41 -13.18 -10.65
N LYS A 63 14.40 -12.37 -10.35
CA LYS A 63 14.29 -10.96 -10.76
C LYS A 63 13.81 -10.11 -9.60
N TYR A 64 14.31 -8.89 -9.53
CA TYR A 64 13.78 -7.88 -8.60
C TYR A 64 12.27 -7.70 -8.79
N LEU A 65 11.56 -7.58 -7.67
CA LEU A 65 10.14 -7.22 -7.61
C LEU A 65 10.01 -5.94 -6.78
N MET A 66 9.24 -4.97 -7.29
CA MET A 66 9.02 -3.68 -6.63
C MET A 66 7.92 -3.73 -5.56
N ASN A 67 7.87 -4.80 -4.76
CA ASN A 67 6.94 -4.90 -3.64
C ASN A 67 7.53 -4.27 -2.37
N ILE A 68 6.67 -4.04 -1.37
CA ILE A 68 7.08 -3.43 -0.09
C ILE A 68 8.17 -4.25 0.65
N GLY A 69 8.21 -5.56 0.45
CA GLY A 69 9.15 -6.48 1.08
C GLY A 69 8.93 -6.70 2.58
N GLU A 70 9.74 -7.56 3.17
CA GLU A 70 9.62 -8.04 4.55
C GLU A 70 9.73 -6.89 5.58
N TYR A 71 10.69 -5.98 5.38
CA TYR A 71 11.08 -5.01 6.42
C TYR A 71 10.01 -3.94 6.68
N LYS A 72 9.55 -3.26 5.64
CA LYS A 72 8.50 -2.24 5.78
C LYS A 72 7.14 -2.88 6.03
N SER A 73 6.86 -4.06 5.46
CA SER A 73 5.60 -4.76 5.71
C SER A 73 5.41 -5.12 7.17
N LYS A 74 6.48 -5.47 7.89
CA LYS A 74 6.43 -5.73 9.34
C LYS A 74 5.87 -4.54 10.12
N THR A 75 6.32 -3.33 9.81
CA THR A 75 5.82 -2.09 10.43
C THR A 75 4.32 -1.92 10.18
N VAL A 76 3.85 -2.18 8.96
CA VAL A 76 2.42 -2.06 8.62
C VAL A 76 1.61 -3.19 9.30
N VAL A 77 2.14 -4.41 9.38
CA VAL A 77 1.49 -5.53 10.12
C VAL A 77 1.35 -5.18 11.60
N GLU A 78 2.39 -4.65 12.24
CA GLU A 78 2.31 -4.16 13.64
C GLU A 78 1.26 -3.05 13.80
N LEU A 79 1.16 -2.15 12.82
CA LEU A 79 0.13 -1.11 12.78
C LEU A 79 -1.28 -1.73 12.69
N ILE A 80 -1.50 -2.73 11.82
CA ILE A 80 -2.76 -3.45 11.68
C ILE A 80 -3.15 -4.14 12.99
N GLN A 81 -2.21 -4.81 13.64
CA GLN A 81 -2.45 -5.50 14.93
C GLN A 81 -2.86 -4.51 16.03
N LYS A 82 -2.27 -3.31 16.03
CA LYS A 82 -2.58 -2.25 16.99
C LYS A 82 -3.94 -1.60 16.72
N GLU A 83 -4.18 -1.19 15.47
CA GLU A 83 -5.36 -0.40 15.08
C GLU A 83 -6.60 -1.28 14.84
N LYS A 84 -6.43 -2.57 14.52
CA LYS A 84 -7.48 -3.57 14.28
C LYS A 84 -8.53 -3.08 13.26
N PRO A 85 -8.12 -2.66 12.07
CA PRO A 85 -9.02 -2.09 11.07
C PRO A 85 -10.09 -3.11 10.67
N GLN A 86 -11.35 -2.68 10.59
CA GLN A 86 -12.44 -3.49 10.02
C GLN A 86 -12.38 -3.48 8.51
N VAL A 87 -11.97 -2.34 7.92
CA VAL A 87 -11.80 -2.15 6.49
C VAL A 87 -10.44 -1.54 6.22
N MET A 88 -9.61 -2.24 5.47
CA MET A 88 -8.35 -1.73 4.95
C MET A 88 -8.44 -1.62 3.43
N LEU A 89 -7.79 -0.61 2.87
CA LEU A 89 -7.69 -0.42 1.42
C LEU A 89 -6.25 -0.11 1.06
N GLU A 90 -5.74 -0.73 -0.01
CA GLU A 90 -4.47 -0.35 -0.62
C GLU A 90 -4.69 0.21 -2.03
N LEU A 91 -3.86 1.17 -2.38
CA LEU A 91 -3.70 1.70 -3.71
C LEU A 91 -2.36 1.22 -4.27
N GLY A 92 -2.42 0.38 -5.33
CA GLY A 92 -1.27 -0.31 -5.90
C GLY A 92 -1.01 -1.66 -5.24
N GLY A 93 -1.43 -2.74 -5.90
CA GLY A 93 -1.25 -4.10 -5.39
C GLY A 93 -0.08 -4.86 -6.03
N TYR A 94 0.37 -4.43 -7.22
CA TYR A 94 1.46 -5.02 -8.00
C TYR A 94 1.31 -6.54 -8.17
N VAL A 95 2.12 -7.34 -7.45
CA VAL A 95 2.02 -8.82 -7.46
C VAL A 95 1.31 -9.39 -6.24
N GLY A 96 0.78 -8.53 -5.34
CA GLY A 96 -0.03 -8.95 -4.20
C GLY A 96 0.75 -9.27 -2.93
N TYR A 97 2.02 -8.90 -2.81
CA TYR A 97 2.79 -9.13 -1.58
C TYR A 97 2.11 -8.46 -0.37
N SER A 98 1.83 -7.16 -0.47
CA SER A 98 1.09 -6.38 0.54
C SER A 98 -0.32 -6.92 0.76
N ALA A 99 -1.05 -7.25 -0.32
CA ALA A 99 -2.39 -7.82 -0.24
C ALA A 99 -2.43 -9.12 0.57
N ILE A 100 -1.40 -9.97 0.46
CA ILE A 100 -1.27 -11.22 1.22
C ILE A 100 -0.85 -10.93 2.66
N ALA A 101 0.22 -10.15 2.87
CA ALA A 101 0.73 -9.84 4.21
C ALA A 101 -0.30 -9.12 5.07
N PHE A 102 -0.89 -8.06 4.51
CA PHE A 102 -1.83 -7.21 5.25
C PHE A 102 -3.23 -7.83 5.30
N GLY A 103 -3.66 -8.54 4.24
CA GLY A 103 -4.91 -9.30 4.25
C GLY A 103 -4.93 -10.37 5.33
N ALA A 104 -3.82 -11.11 5.51
CA ALA A 104 -3.67 -12.06 6.61
C ALA A 104 -3.73 -11.36 7.97
N ALA A 105 -2.99 -10.25 8.15
CA ALA A 105 -2.98 -9.49 9.40
C ALA A 105 -4.35 -8.88 9.73
N VAL A 106 -5.08 -8.36 8.74
CA VAL A 106 -6.44 -7.84 8.90
C VAL A 106 -7.39 -8.95 9.35
N ARG A 107 -7.33 -10.14 8.73
CA ARG A 107 -8.14 -11.30 9.12
C ARG A 107 -7.83 -11.74 10.55
N GLU A 108 -6.56 -11.84 10.92
CA GLU A 108 -6.12 -12.20 12.27
C GLU A 108 -6.54 -11.17 13.33
N ALA A 109 -6.54 -9.89 12.98
CA ALA A 109 -7.01 -8.80 13.85
C ALA A 109 -8.54 -8.73 13.98
N GLY A 110 -9.29 -9.58 13.28
CA GLY A 110 -10.77 -9.60 13.29
C GLY A 110 -11.41 -8.61 12.32
N GLY A 111 -10.63 -8.07 11.37
CA GLY A 111 -11.13 -7.22 10.29
C GLY A 111 -11.94 -8.00 9.26
N LYS A 112 -12.78 -7.28 8.51
CA LYS A 112 -13.78 -7.90 7.64
C LYS A 112 -13.42 -7.82 6.16
N ARG A 113 -12.65 -6.82 5.75
CA ARG A 113 -12.42 -6.54 4.34
C ARG A 113 -11.08 -5.86 4.10
N TYR A 114 -10.38 -6.37 3.09
CA TYR A 114 -9.22 -5.75 2.49
C TYR A 114 -9.47 -5.52 1.01
N PHE A 115 -9.40 -4.27 0.55
CA PHE A 115 -9.49 -3.94 -0.88
C PHE A 115 -8.10 -3.68 -1.44
N SER A 116 -7.70 -4.40 -2.48
CA SER A 116 -6.48 -4.16 -3.25
C SER A 116 -6.86 -3.55 -4.60
N LEU A 117 -6.56 -2.27 -4.80
CA LEU A 117 -6.84 -1.56 -6.05
C LEU A 117 -5.61 -1.58 -6.94
N GLU A 118 -5.73 -2.20 -8.11
CA GLU A 118 -4.64 -2.34 -9.06
C GLU A 118 -5.08 -1.86 -10.47
N LYS A 119 -4.25 -1.02 -11.08
CA LYS A 119 -4.57 -0.44 -12.40
C LYS A 119 -4.40 -1.44 -13.53
N SER A 120 -3.36 -2.28 -13.48
CA SER A 120 -3.05 -3.27 -14.51
C SER A 120 -3.96 -4.49 -14.38
N PRO A 121 -4.73 -4.87 -15.42
CA PRO A 121 -5.50 -6.11 -15.40
C PRO A 121 -4.63 -7.36 -15.26
N GLU A 122 -3.43 -7.36 -15.83
CA GLU A 122 -2.46 -8.45 -15.72
C GLU A 122 -2.00 -8.61 -14.26
N PHE A 123 -1.57 -7.52 -13.63
CA PHE A 123 -1.17 -7.55 -12.22
C PHE A 123 -2.34 -7.91 -11.31
N GLY A 124 -3.54 -7.39 -11.59
CA GLY A 124 -4.75 -7.77 -10.87
C GLY A 124 -5.06 -9.27 -10.95
N ALA A 125 -4.79 -9.91 -12.09
CA ALA A 125 -4.90 -11.37 -12.22
C ALA A 125 -3.83 -12.09 -11.38
N VAL A 126 -2.58 -11.61 -11.41
CA VAL A 126 -1.49 -12.15 -10.57
C VAL A 126 -1.86 -12.07 -9.09
N ILE A 127 -2.28 -10.90 -8.62
CA ILE A 127 -2.73 -10.70 -7.23
C ILE A 127 -3.83 -11.70 -6.88
N SER A 128 -4.86 -11.80 -7.72
CA SER A 128 -6.02 -12.67 -7.46
C SER A 128 -5.62 -14.13 -7.32
N MET A 129 -4.72 -14.62 -8.18
CA MET A 129 -4.23 -15.99 -8.12
C MET A 129 -3.38 -16.26 -6.88
N LEU A 130 -2.52 -15.31 -6.49
CA LEU A 130 -1.67 -15.47 -5.30
C LEU A 130 -2.46 -15.31 -3.99
N VAL A 131 -3.44 -14.43 -3.94
CA VAL A 131 -4.39 -14.29 -2.83
C VAL A 131 -5.19 -15.59 -2.63
N GLU A 132 -5.67 -16.20 -3.73
CA GLU A 132 -6.36 -17.49 -3.68
C GLU A 132 -5.42 -18.60 -3.21
N LEU A 133 -4.19 -18.66 -3.72
CA LEU A 133 -3.16 -19.61 -3.28
C LEU A 133 -2.88 -19.48 -1.78
N ALA A 134 -2.84 -18.24 -1.26
CA ALA A 134 -2.64 -17.94 0.16
C ALA A 134 -3.88 -18.22 1.03
N GLY A 135 -5.04 -18.57 0.43
CA GLY A 135 -6.29 -18.83 1.15
C GLY A 135 -6.91 -17.58 1.78
N LEU A 136 -6.82 -16.43 1.11
CA LEU A 136 -7.29 -15.13 1.60
C LEU A 136 -8.48 -14.56 0.81
N GLY A 137 -9.07 -15.35 -0.10
CA GLY A 137 -10.19 -14.90 -0.93
C GLY A 137 -11.47 -14.52 -0.16
N ASP A 138 -11.57 -14.91 1.10
CA ASP A 138 -12.65 -14.52 2.02
C ASP A 138 -12.55 -13.06 2.51
N VAL A 139 -11.35 -12.54 2.67
CA VAL A 139 -11.09 -11.19 3.21
C VAL A 139 -10.58 -10.21 2.16
N VAL A 140 -9.72 -10.64 1.23
CA VAL A 140 -9.12 -9.79 0.21
C VAL A 140 -9.98 -9.71 -1.04
N LYS A 141 -10.26 -8.49 -1.49
CA LYS A 141 -10.96 -8.21 -2.74
C LYS A 141 -10.08 -7.39 -3.67
N VAL A 142 -9.68 -7.97 -4.79
CA VAL A 142 -8.94 -7.27 -5.84
C VAL A 142 -9.91 -6.48 -6.71
N VAL A 143 -9.57 -5.22 -6.99
CA VAL A 143 -10.38 -4.29 -7.81
C VAL A 143 -9.51 -3.72 -8.91
N VAL A 144 -9.77 -4.11 -10.15
CA VAL A 144 -9.01 -3.67 -11.32
C VAL A 144 -9.59 -2.35 -11.87
N GLY A 145 -8.70 -1.40 -12.14
CA GLY A 145 -9.00 -0.08 -12.70
C GLY A 145 -8.17 1.02 -12.05
N SER A 146 -8.30 2.25 -12.55
CA SER A 146 -7.63 3.40 -11.92
C SER A 146 -8.09 3.54 -10.46
N SER A 147 -7.21 4.05 -9.59
CA SER A 147 -7.52 4.29 -8.17
C SER A 147 -8.77 5.16 -8.02
N SER A 148 -8.80 6.30 -8.70
CA SER A 148 -9.89 7.27 -8.62
C SER A 148 -11.24 6.70 -9.10
N ASP A 149 -11.29 5.99 -10.23
CA ASP A 149 -12.53 5.38 -10.74
C ASP A 149 -13.00 4.24 -9.82
N SER A 150 -12.06 3.45 -9.30
CA SER A 150 -12.35 2.35 -8.40
C SER A 150 -12.91 2.84 -7.06
N LEU A 151 -12.31 3.89 -6.47
CA LEU A 151 -12.81 4.54 -5.25
C LEU A 151 -14.23 5.07 -5.44
N ARG A 152 -14.48 5.84 -6.52
CA ARG A 152 -15.82 6.37 -6.84
C ARG A 152 -16.84 5.24 -7.02
N ARG A 153 -16.50 4.21 -7.78
CA ARG A 153 -17.37 3.04 -8.03
C ARG A 153 -17.70 2.28 -6.75
N LEU A 154 -16.70 1.99 -5.91
CA LEU A 154 -16.92 1.29 -4.65
C LEU A 154 -17.78 2.11 -3.69
N HIS A 155 -17.57 3.43 -3.62
CA HIS A 155 -18.39 4.34 -2.84
C HIS A 155 -19.84 4.41 -3.37
N GLN A 156 -20.03 4.65 -4.67
CA GLN A 156 -21.37 4.78 -5.30
C GLN A 156 -22.19 3.49 -5.17
N THR A 157 -21.55 2.32 -5.26
CA THR A 157 -22.22 1.03 -5.09
C THR A 157 -22.43 0.63 -3.62
N GLY A 158 -21.98 1.45 -2.68
CA GLY A 158 -22.07 1.18 -1.24
C GLY A 158 -21.18 0.04 -0.73
N GLN A 159 -20.27 -0.47 -1.57
CA GLN A 159 -19.33 -1.52 -1.17
C GLN A 159 -18.23 -1.00 -0.24
N LEU A 160 -17.89 0.29 -0.35
CA LEU A 160 -16.95 1.00 0.50
C LEU A 160 -17.62 2.24 1.09
N ARG A 161 -17.66 2.32 2.41
CA ARG A 161 -18.28 3.42 3.16
C ARG A 161 -17.29 4.13 4.06
N HIS A 162 -16.26 3.40 4.51
CA HIS A 162 -15.23 3.91 5.39
C HIS A 162 -13.94 3.10 5.21
N ILE A 163 -12.80 3.75 5.43
CA ILE A 163 -11.47 3.15 5.42
C ILE A 163 -10.84 3.42 6.79
N ASP A 164 -10.64 2.37 7.57
CA ASP A 164 -9.95 2.49 8.85
C ASP A 164 -8.43 2.64 8.66
N LEU A 165 -7.87 1.86 7.70
CA LEU A 165 -6.46 1.94 7.33
C LEU A 165 -6.31 2.00 5.81
N LEU A 166 -5.64 3.05 5.32
CA LEU A 166 -5.31 3.27 3.91
C LEU A 166 -3.81 3.05 3.69
N PHE A 167 -3.44 2.15 2.79
CA PHE A 167 -2.07 1.97 2.34
C PHE A 167 -1.88 2.57 0.95
N LEU A 168 -0.90 3.46 0.79
CA LEU A 168 -0.60 4.12 -0.48
C LEU A 168 0.77 3.61 -0.98
N ASP A 169 0.73 2.84 -2.08
CA ASP A 169 1.92 2.30 -2.73
C ASP A 169 1.77 2.20 -4.26
N HIS A 170 1.02 3.14 -4.82
CA HIS A 170 0.82 3.25 -6.26
C HIS A 170 1.71 4.33 -6.90
N TYR A 171 1.31 4.85 -8.05
CA TYR A 171 2.02 5.91 -8.75
C TYR A 171 2.14 7.18 -7.90
N LYS A 172 3.34 7.50 -7.45
CA LYS A 172 3.63 8.51 -6.42
C LYS A 172 2.98 9.90 -6.64
N PRO A 173 2.91 10.44 -7.89
CA PRO A 173 2.22 11.71 -8.14
C PRO A 173 0.72 11.73 -7.77
N LEU A 174 0.06 10.56 -7.73
CA LEU A 174 -1.37 10.47 -7.41
C LEU A 174 -1.68 10.36 -5.91
N TYR A 175 -0.68 10.15 -5.04
CA TYR A 175 -0.92 9.97 -3.60
C TYR A 175 -1.77 11.07 -2.98
N THR A 176 -1.42 12.33 -3.24
CA THR A 176 -2.14 13.48 -2.69
C THR A 176 -3.54 13.62 -3.28
N GLU A 177 -3.69 13.38 -4.58
CA GLU A 177 -4.98 13.48 -5.27
C GLU A 177 -5.94 12.39 -4.81
N ASP A 178 -5.48 11.15 -4.71
CA ASP A 178 -6.31 10.03 -4.30
C ASP A 178 -6.66 10.08 -2.80
N LEU A 179 -5.76 10.59 -1.94
CA LEU A 179 -6.09 10.88 -0.54
C LEU A 179 -7.18 11.95 -0.46
N LYS A 180 -7.04 13.06 -1.19
CA LYS A 180 -8.07 14.11 -1.26
C LYS A 180 -9.40 13.60 -1.79
N LEU A 181 -9.38 12.68 -2.76
CA LEU A 181 -10.59 12.04 -3.23
C LEU A 181 -11.26 11.21 -2.12
N CYS A 182 -10.47 10.44 -1.35
CA CYS A 182 -11.01 9.71 -0.19
C CYS A 182 -11.63 10.65 0.85
N GLU A 183 -11.03 11.82 1.07
CA GLU A 183 -11.56 12.86 1.96
C GLU A 183 -12.90 13.42 1.45
N GLU A 184 -13.00 13.79 0.15
CA GLU A 184 -14.24 14.32 -0.47
C GLU A 184 -15.38 13.30 -0.47
N LEU A 185 -15.06 12.03 -0.65
CA LEU A 185 -16.02 10.93 -0.60
C LEU A 185 -16.36 10.52 0.84
N GLU A 186 -15.80 11.21 1.84
CA GLU A 186 -15.97 10.90 3.27
C GLU A 186 -15.61 9.45 3.63
N LEU A 187 -14.72 8.83 2.82
CA LEU A 187 -14.20 7.50 3.07
C LEU A 187 -13.19 7.47 4.22
N VAL A 188 -12.59 8.60 4.54
CA VAL A 188 -11.63 8.78 5.62
C VAL A 188 -12.01 9.96 6.51
N GLY A 189 -11.68 9.87 7.79
CA GLY A 189 -11.99 10.89 8.78
C GLY A 189 -11.30 10.60 10.11
N PRO A 190 -11.71 11.29 11.20
CA PRO A 190 -11.13 11.06 12.52
C PRO A 190 -11.13 9.58 12.91
N GLY A 191 -9.95 9.07 13.28
CA GLY A 191 -9.70 7.66 13.55
C GLY A 191 -9.05 6.90 12.40
N SER A 192 -9.22 7.31 11.14
CA SER A 192 -8.52 6.69 9.99
C SER A 192 -7.01 6.87 10.09
N VAL A 193 -6.29 5.85 9.67
CA VAL A 193 -4.82 5.84 9.63
C VAL A 193 -4.36 5.61 8.19
N TYR A 194 -3.31 6.30 7.78
CA TYR A 194 -2.69 6.15 6.45
C TYR A 194 -1.26 5.69 6.61
N ALA A 195 -0.83 4.76 5.78
CA ALA A 195 0.56 4.39 5.65
C ALA A 195 0.97 4.61 4.18
N ALA A 196 1.92 5.51 3.94
CA ALA A 196 2.41 5.82 2.61
C ALA A 196 3.83 5.28 2.43
N ASP A 197 4.03 4.46 1.41
CA ASP A 197 5.32 3.88 1.09
C ASP A 197 6.17 4.77 0.18
N ASN A 198 7.48 4.51 0.16
CA ASN A 198 8.47 5.17 -0.70
C ASN A 198 8.55 6.69 -0.53
N VAL A 199 8.46 7.17 0.71
CA VAL A 199 8.54 8.62 0.98
C VAL A 199 9.98 9.16 0.95
N VAL A 200 10.98 8.28 0.82
CA VAL A 200 12.40 8.63 0.60
C VAL A 200 12.87 8.21 -0.79
N LYS A 201 12.62 6.96 -1.21
CA LYS A 201 13.03 6.43 -2.51
C LYS A 201 11.81 5.91 -3.28
N PRO A 202 11.37 6.56 -4.36
CA PRO A 202 11.91 7.77 -4.99
C PRO A 202 11.61 9.06 -4.21
N GLY A 203 10.72 9.02 -3.19
CA GLY A 203 10.27 10.16 -2.43
C GLY A 203 8.95 10.75 -2.92
N ASN A 204 8.21 11.41 -2.00
CA ASN A 204 6.95 12.07 -2.32
C ASN A 204 6.76 13.39 -1.56
N PRO A 205 7.56 14.44 -1.87
CA PRO A 205 7.47 15.73 -1.19
C PRO A 205 6.07 16.37 -1.20
N PRO A 206 5.27 16.30 -2.30
CA PRO A 206 3.92 16.86 -2.31
C PRO A 206 2.98 16.21 -1.29
N TYR A 207 3.02 14.88 -1.18
CA TYR A 207 2.23 14.13 -0.20
C TYR A 207 2.65 14.47 1.23
N LEU A 208 3.95 14.43 1.52
CA LEU A 208 4.49 14.79 2.84
C LEU A 208 4.10 16.23 3.24
N ALA A 209 4.19 17.17 2.28
CA ALA A 209 3.78 18.55 2.53
C ALA A 209 2.28 18.66 2.82
N TYR A 210 1.43 17.82 2.20
CA TYR A 210 -0.01 17.81 2.42
C TYR A 210 -0.36 17.28 3.81
N VAL A 211 0.09 16.07 4.15
CA VAL A 211 -0.28 15.41 5.41
C VAL A 211 0.34 16.06 6.65
N ARG A 212 1.42 16.84 6.48
CA ARG A 212 2.10 17.59 7.54
C ARG A 212 1.65 19.06 7.62
N SER A 213 0.75 19.51 6.72
CA SER A 213 0.23 20.90 6.73
C SER A 213 -0.79 21.10 7.84
N THR A 214 -0.79 22.29 8.41
CA THR A 214 -1.88 22.76 9.29
C THR A 214 -3.17 22.95 8.50
N VAL A 215 -4.31 23.01 9.18
CA VAL A 215 -5.60 23.31 8.58
C VAL A 215 -5.57 24.65 7.83
N GLU A 216 -4.98 25.68 8.44
CA GLU A 216 -4.84 27.01 7.82
C GLU A 216 -4.06 26.93 6.49
N GLN A 217 -2.95 26.20 6.48
CA GLN A 217 -2.15 26.01 5.26
C GLN A 217 -2.91 25.26 4.18
N LYS A 218 -3.69 24.24 4.56
CA LYS A 218 -4.53 23.47 3.61
C LYS A 218 -5.66 24.35 3.04
N ARG A 219 -6.33 25.15 3.89
CA ARG A 219 -7.39 26.10 3.46
C ARG A 219 -6.83 27.14 2.49
N SER A 220 -5.67 27.73 2.82
CA SER A 220 -5.01 28.72 1.93
C SER A 220 -4.68 28.13 0.56
N LYS A 221 -4.15 26.90 0.51
CA LYS A 221 -3.86 26.22 -0.75
C LYS A 221 -5.13 25.84 -1.53
N ALA A 222 -6.18 25.41 -0.85
CA ALA A 222 -7.46 25.06 -1.47
C ALA A 222 -8.16 26.25 -2.09
N SER A 223 -8.10 27.45 -1.48
CA SER A 223 -8.69 28.68 -2.00
C SER A 223 -7.96 29.26 -3.22
N GLY A 224 -6.67 28.96 -3.39
CA GLY A 224 -5.85 29.40 -4.53
C GLY A 224 -5.76 28.38 -5.67
N ALA A 225 -6.34 27.19 -5.52
CA ALA A 225 -6.25 26.15 -6.53
C ALA A 225 -7.31 26.32 -7.63
N GLU A 226 -6.90 26.89 -8.77
CA GLU A 226 -7.64 26.84 -10.04
C GLU A 226 -7.32 25.50 -10.73
N GLY A 227 -8.09 24.43 -10.45
CA GLY A 227 -7.85 23.12 -11.07
C GLY A 227 -9.01 22.15 -10.95
N ALA A 228 -9.10 21.21 -11.88
CA ALA A 228 -10.18 20.20 -11.96
C ALA A 228 -10.01 19.01 -10.99
N GLY A 229 -8.94 18.97 -10.19
CA GLY A 229 -8.65 17.87 -9.26
C GLY A 229 -9.39 17.93 -7.93
N PRO A 230 -9.36 16.87 -7.13
CA PRO A 230 -9.96 16.84 -5.80
C PRO A 230 -9.37 17.93 -4.89
N LYS A 231 -10.24 18.65 -4.20
CA LYS A 231 -9.84 19.71 -3.24
C LYS A 231 -9.49 19.13 -1.87
N GLY A 232 -10.09 17.98 -1.56
CA GLY A 232 -9.99 17.34 -0.26
C GLY A 232 -10.81 18.04 0.82
N ARG A 233 -10.54 17.66 2.07
CA ARG A 233 -11.15 18.26 3.26
C ARG A 233 -10.07 18.96 4.09
N PRO A 234 -9.83 20.26 3.84
CA PRO A 234 -8.78 21.02 4.51
C PRO A 234 -9.00 21.18 6.02
N ASP A 235 -10.21 20.91 6.52
CA ASP A 235 -10.59 20.91 7.93
C ASP A 235 -10.12 19.68 8.73
N LEU A 236 -9.64 18.63 8.06
CA LEU A 236 -9.09 17.46 8.74
C LEU A 236 -7.70 17.76 9.33
N VAL A 237 -7.52 17.43 10.60
CA VAL A 237 -6.24 17.55 11.30
C VAL A 237 -5.51 16.23 11.27
N TYR A 238 -4.26 16.25 10.85
CA TYR A 238 -3.39 15.10 10.74
C TYR A 238 -2.24 15.14 11.73
N ASP A 239 -1.87 13.96 12.24
CA ASP A 239 -0.65 13.72 12.98
C ASP A 239 0.17 12.69 12.22
N SER A 240 1.38 13.06 11.79
CA SER A 240 2.22 12.26 10.91
C SER A 240 3.55 11.92 11.54
N LYS A 241 3.96 10.67 11.36
CA LYS A 241 5.22 10.13 11.84
C LYS A 241 5.99 9.47 10.71
N PHE A 242 7.25 9.89 10.55
CA PHE A 242 8.22 9.26 9.66
C PHE A 242 8.80 8.01 10.31
N VAL A 243 8.75 6.87 9.60
CA VAL A 243 9.27 5.58 10.10
C VAL A 243 10.24 5.03 9.07
N GLU A 244 11.52 4.99 9.43
CA GLU A 244 12.58 4.45 8.57
C GLU A 244 12.42 2.96 8.34
N GLY A 245 12.82 2.49 7.18
CA GLY A 245 12.76 1.09 6.78
C GLY A 245 13.67 0.79 5.58
N TRP A 246 13.52 -0.41 5.05
CA TRP A 246 14.34 -0.90 3.96
C TRP A 246 13.47 -1.39 2.81
N GLU A 247 13.88 -1.03 1.59
CA GLU A 247 13.44 -1.73 0.40
C GLU A 247 13.89 -3.21 0.44
N PRO A 248 13.21 -4.13 -0.23
CA PRO A 248 13.64 -5.52 -0.27
C PRO A 248 15.05 -5.71 -0.87
N SER A 249 15.53 -4.75 -1.64
CA SER A 249 16.90 -4.72 -2.18
C SER A 249 17.97 -4.21 -1.19
N GLY A 250 17.58 -3.85 0.05
CA GLY A 250 18.47 -3.27 1.05
C GLY A 250 18.73 -1.77 0.86
N VAL A 251 18.01 -1.11 -0.02
CA VAL A 251 18.08 0.36 -0.17
C VAL A 251 17.29 1.01 0.96
N PRO A 252 17.86 2.03 1.66
CA PRO A 252 17.13 2.78 2.69
C PRO A 252 15.92 3.52 2.14
N ASP A 253 14.79 3.40 2.83
CA ASP A 253 13.56 4.10 2.52
C ASP A 253 12.77 4.41 3.81
N ALA A 254 11.52 4.83 3.71
CA ALA A 254 10.66 5.06 4.86
C ALA A 254 9.18 5.00 4.50
N LEU A 255 8.38 4.78 5.55
CA LEU A 255 6.94 4.98 5.56
C LEU A 255 6.60 6.33 6.21
N GLU A 256 5.56 6.98 5.71
CA GLU A 256 4.89 8.05 6.46
C GLU A 256 3.58 7.50 7.03
N ILE A 257 3.50 7.41 8.35
CA ILE A 257 2.29 6.98 9.06
C ILE A 257 1.54 8.22 9.53
N THR A 258 0.34 8.41 9.01
CA THR A 258 -0.50 9.59 9.29
C THR A 258 -1.81 9.15 9.94
N ARG A 259 -2.20 9.80 11.03
CA ARG A 259 -3.50 9.63 11.66
C ARG A 259 -4.38 10.86 11.43
N CYS A 260 -5.60 10.66 11.00
CA CYS A 260 -6.62 11.69 11.07
C CYS A 260 -7.13 11.80 12.52
N VAL A 261 -6.85 12.94 13.15
CA VAL A 261 -7.07 13.13 14.59
C VAL A 261 -8.46 13.69 14.88
N ARG A 262 -8.83 14.76 14.16
CA ARG A 262 -10.10 15.48 14.37
C ARG A 262 -10.47 16.33 13.16
N VAL A 263 -11.67 16.84 13.17
CA VAL A 263 -12.12 17.96 12.33
C VAL A 263 -11.89 19.26 13.09
N GLU A 264 -11.43 20.30 12.40
CA GLU A 264 -11.24 21.64 12.96
C GLU A 264 -12.18 22.63 12.26
N SER A 265 -13.07 23.25 13.04
CA SER A 265 -14.06 24.23 12.57
C SER A 265 -13.45 25.54 12.03
#